data_244fbd657983b32215ff7a4db5bc7baf
#
_entry.id   244fbd657983b32215ff7a4db5bc7baf
#
_cell.length_a   1.000
_cell.length_b   1.000
_cell.length_c   1.000
_cell.angle_alpha   90.00
_cell.angle_beta   90.00
_cell.angle_gamma   90.00
#
_symmetry.space_group_name_H-M   'P 1'
#
loop_
_entity.id
_entity.type
_entity.pdbx_description
1 polymer ?
#
loop_
_entity_poly.entity_id
_entity_poly.type
_entity_poly.pdbx_seq_one_letter_code
_entity_poly.pdbx_strand_id
1 'polypeptide(L)'
;MHPIESWDLLRLLAEGNEHVLGGIGSRWLNPDEALPYLLGEAEPPAEPESIWPWLKNPLPPSWESPSARSLRQRLSLGDEDAVAGVSYHELAANERTPANALCLNLFERHNPFLRTIVRRTRAYLEGTIDPATGEPYLQPVAVELFGEKDPVVLSGYLAEAYARAEEFCRLLSRRVKSAGFFKTLLLRRIGSSMEAGRSTVGKMLKEWDLVAAPAGDDDEDLPQDEDPGAPEELKSLTPEESDKLEACLNALETSEEEDPKWRAILRYVRDEGWGEDGCILFSQYYDTALWVAKNLAREFPDKAVAIYAGSGRSGVFEGGRFARKERERIKALVKEGAVTLLVGTDAASEGLNLQKLGTLINVDLPWNPTRLEQRKGRIQRIGQARSKVRVLNLRYKDSVEDKVHEALAGRLEEIFKMFGQIPDVLEDVWVEVALGDVEEAERRLGELAPVHPFDERYGQMAPTEGWDECAEVVDSRERLDVLRKGWRG
;
A
#
# COMPACT_ATOMS: atom_id res chain seq x y z
N MET A 1 3.29 -7.03 -2.36
CA MET A 1 3.94 -8.13 -1.60
C MET A 1 5.28 -8.38 -2.29
N HIS A 2 6.38 -8.14 -1.58
CA HIS A 2 7.72 -8.38 -2.12
C HIS A 2 7.92 -9.88 -2.36
N PRO A 3 8.65 -10.32 -3.39
CA PRO A 3 8.84 -11.75 -3.67
C PRO A 3 9.41 -12.56 -2.50
N ILE A 4 10.26 -11.95 -1.68
CA ILE A 4 10.80 -12.58 -0.47
C ILE A 4 9.70 -12.85 0.58
N GLU A 5 8.73 -11.96 0.74
CA GLU A 5 7.59 -12.17 1.64
C GLU A 5 6.71 -13.33 1.17
N SER A 6 6.56 -13.46 -0.16
CA SER A 6 5.86 -14.62 -0.76
C SER A 6 6.60 -15.92 -0.48
N TRP A 7 7.93 -15.89 -0.53
CA TRP A 7 8.76 -17.05 -0.19
C TRP A 7 8.65 -17.40 1.30
N ASP A 8 8.67 -16.41 2.20
CA ASP A 8 8.49 -16.63 3.64
C ASP A 8 7.14 -17.29 3.95
N LEU A 9 6.07 -16.84 3.29
CA LEU A 9 4.75 -17.46 3.43
C LEU A 9 4.74 -18.91 2.91
N LEU A 10 5.35 -19.18 1.76
CA LEU A 10 5.46 -20.53 1.21
C LEU A 10 6.30 -21.42 2.11
N ARG A 11 7.36 -20.90 2.74
CA ARG A 11 8.19 -21.63 3.68
C ARG A 11 7.39 -22.05 4.92
N LEU A 12 6.53 -21.19 5.45
CA LEU A 12 5.62 -21.55 6.55
C LEU A 12 4.65 -22.67 6.14
N LEU A 13 4.10 -22.60 4.91
CA LEU A 13 3.23 -23.65 4.37
C LEU A 13 3.98 -24.96 4.10
N ALA A 14 5.30 -24.90 3.87
CA ALA A 14 6.15 -26.06 3.61
C ALA A 14 6.53 -26.82 4.89
N GLU A 15 6.27 -26.26 6.08
CA GLU A 15 6.51 -26.99 7.34
C GLU A 15 5.64 -28.26 7.41
N GLY A 16 6.29 -29.42 7.31
CA GLY A 16 5.62 -30.72 7.27
C GLY A 16 4.90 -31.04 5.95
N ASN A 17 5.09 -30.22 4.90
CA ASN A 17 4.49 -30.42 3.58
C ASN A 17 5.51 -30.23 2.45
N GLU A 18 6.11 -31.33 2.02
CA GLU A 18 7.13 -31.33 0.97
C GLU A 18 6.58 -30.98 -0.43
N HIS A 19 5.25 -30.92 -0.62
CA HIS A 19 4.66 -30.56 -1.92
C HIS A 19 4.76 -29.04 -2.21
N VAL A 20 5.00 -28.20 -1.22
CA VAL A 20 5.04 -26.74 -1.37
C VAL A 20 6.40 -26.31 -1.95
N LEU A 21 7.48 -26.50 -1.21
CA LEU A 21 8.84 -26.10 -1.63
C LEU A 21 9.81 -27.28 -1.77
N GLY A 22 9.31 -28.49 -1.67
CA GLY A 22 10.12 -29.72 -1.71
C GLY A 22 10.61 -30.19 -0.36
N GLY A 23 11.20 -31.38 -0.35
CA GLY A 23 11.82 -32.01 0.81
C GLY A 23 13.29 -31.65 0.97
N ILE A 24 13.97 -32.41 1.81
CA ILE A 24 15.41 -32.21 2.10
C ILE A 24 16.23 -32.15 0.79
N GLY A 25 17.05 -31.09 0.66
CA GLY A 25 17.87 -30.86 -0.52
C GLY A 25 17.15 -30.18 -1.70
N SER A 26 15.92 -29.72 -1.51
CA SER A 26 15.26 -28.87 -2.50
C SER A 26 15.97 -27.53 -2.64
N ARG A 27 16.20 -27.10 -3.87
CA ARG A 27 16.78 -25.79 -4.19
C ARG A 27 15.78 -24.65 -3.96
N TRP A 28 14.46 -24.93 -3.97
CA TRP A 28 13.42 -23.97 -3.69
C TRP A 28 13.38 -23.51 -2.22
N LEU A 29 14.05 -24.27 -1.32
CA LEU A 29 14.21 -23.89 0.09
C LEU A 29 15.29 -22.80 0.30
N ASN A 30 16.07 -22.47 -0.73
CA ASN A 30 17.07 -21.40 -0.70
C ASN A 30 16.59 -20.21 -1.54
N PRO A 31 16.15 -19.09 -0.91
CA PRO A 31 15.66 -17.92 -1.64
C PRO A 31 16.73 -17.28 -2.52
N ASP A 32 18.00 -17.29 -2.08
CA ASP A 32 19.11 -16.70 -2.84
C ASP A 32 19.38 -17.43 -4.16
N GLU A 33 19.01 -18.72 -4.27
CA GLU A 33 19.09 -19.46 -5.50
C GLU A 33 17.82 -19.35 -6.37
N ALA A 34 16.64 -19.35 -5.72
CA ALA A 34 15.36 -19.45 -6.42
C ALA A 34 14.86 -18.10 -6.95
N LEU A 35 14.91 -17.05 -6.12
CA LEU A 35 14.32 -15.75 -6.44
C LEU A 35 14.95 -15.08 -7.67
N PRO A 36 16.27 -15.08 -7.91
CA PRO A 36 16.85 -14.45 -9.09
C PRO A 36 16.28 -14.98 -10.42
N TYR A 37 15.96 -16.28 -10.50
CA TYR A 37 15.32 -16.87 -11.69
C TYR A 37 13.86 -16.47 -11.84
N LEU A 38 13.14 -16.37 -10.73
CA LEU A 38 11.73 -15.98 -10.72
C LEU A 38 11.56 -14.49 -11.01
N LEU A 39 12.47 -13.66 -10.54
CA LEU A 39 12.49 -12.22 -10.74
C LEU A 39 13.04 -11.80 -12.12
N GLY A 40 13.66 -12.72 -12.84
CA GLY A 40 14.33 -12.42 -14.11
C GLY A 40 15.68 -11.70 -13.96
N GLU A 41 16.24 -11.67 -12.75
CA GLU A 41 17.56 -11.13 -12.44
C GLU A 41 18.69 -12.04 -12.93
N ALA A 42 18.40 -13.33 -13.11
CA ALA A 42 19.29 -14.33 -13.67
C ALA A 42 18.57 -15.18 -14.71
N GLU A 43 19.29 -15.56 -15.77
CA GLU A 43 18.76 -16.51 -16.77
C GLU A 43 18.70 -17.93 -16.18
N PRO A 44 17.54 -18.62 -16.26
CA PRO A 44 17.44 -20.00 -15.83
C PRO A 44 18.37 -20.91 -16.65
N PRO A 45 18.82 -22.03 -16.06
CA PRO A 45 19.59 -23.04 -16.81
C PRO A 45 18.81 -23.52 -18.06
N ALA A 46 19.51 -23.69 -19.18
CA ALA A 46 18.90 -24.12 -20.44
C ALA A 46 18.82 -25.66 -20.56
N GLU A 47 19.76 -26.36 -19.96
CA GLU A 47 19.88 -27.82 -20.11
C GLU A 47 18.96 -28.57 -19.14
N PRO A 48 18.12 -29.52 -19.61
CA PRO A 48 17.21 -30.29 -18.77
C PRO A 48 17.88 -30.99 -17.58
N GLU A 49 19.12 -31.43 -17.74
CA GLU A 49 19.89 -32.02 -16.66
C GLU A 49 20.13 -31.04 -15.49
N SER A 50 20.41 -29.78 -15.80
CA SER A 50 20.62 -28.72 -14.81
C SER A 50 19.30 -28.26 -14.17
N ILE A 51 18.17 -28.42 -14.87
CA ILE A 51 16.85 -28.08 -14.42
C ILE A 51 16.21 -29.20 -13.60
N TRP A 52 16.53 -30.44 -13.88
CA TRP A 52 15.96 -31.62 -13.22
C TRP A 52 16.01 -31.59 -11.69
N PRO A 53 17.08 -31.12 -11.02
CA PRO A 53 17.10 -30.96 -9.56
C PRO A 53 16.03 -30.03 -9.02
N TRP A 54 15.63 -29.04 -9.79
CA TRP A 54 14.53 -28.11 -9.46
C TRP A 54 13.16 -28.76 -9.69
N LEU A 55 13.02 -29.49 -10.79
CA LEU A 55 11.75 -30.12 -11.17
C LEU A 55 11.38 -31.30 -10.28
N LYS A 56 12.35 -32.14 -9.92
CA LYS A 56 12.13 -33.37 -9.19
C LYS A 56 11.81 -33.19 -7.70
N ASN A 57 12.02 -32.00 -7.15
CA ASN A 57 11.88 -31.70 -5.72
C ASN A 57 11.46 -30.23 -5.52
N PRO A 58 10.14 -29.94 -5.46
CA PRO A 58 9.01 -30.88 -5.52
C PRO A 58 8.58 -31.23 -6.96
N LEU A 59 8.26 -32.47 -7.17
CA LEU A 59 7.72 -32.93 -8.44
C LEU A 59 6.29 -32.40 -8.63
N PRO A 60 5.94 -31.84 -9.82
CA PRO A 60 4.57 -31.40 -10.12
C PRO A 60 3.54 -32.51 -9.92
N PRO A 61 2.36 -32.23 -9.34
CA PRO A 61 1.29 -33.23 -9.19
C PRO A 61 0.70 -33.64 -10.54
N SER A 62 0.03 -34.77 -10.59
CA SER A 62 -0.49 -35.37 -11.85
C SER A 62 -1.54 -34.50 -12.54
N TRP A 63 -2.27 -33.72 -11.77
CA TRP A 63 -3.33 -32.83 -12.29
C TRP A 63 -2.81 -31.56 -12.94
N GLU A 64 -1.54 -31.15 -12.66
CA GLU A 64 -0.98 -29.87 -13.13
C GLU A 64 -0.81 -29.82 -14.65
N SER A 65 -0.42 -30.94 -15.27
CA SER A 65 -0.29 -31.03 -16.72
C SER A 65 -0.29 -32.49 -17.23
N PRO A 66 -0.61 -32.71 -18.51
CA PRO A 66 -0.46 -34.03 -19.12
C PRO A 66 0.97 -34.61 -19.02
N SER A 67 1.98 -33.73 -19.11
CA SER A 67 3.39 -34.13 -18.97
C SER A 67 3.72 -34.57 -17.54
N ALA A 68 3.21 -33.86 -16.53
CA ALA A 68 3.36 -34.23 -15.12
C ALA A 68 2.70 -35.57 -14.82
N ARG A 69 1.48 -35.77 -15.29
CA ARG A 69 0.76 -37.05 -15.18
C ARG A 69 1.54 -38.20 -15.84
N SER A 70 2.01 -38.00 -17.08
CA SER A 70 2.77 -39.01 -17.80
C SER A 70 4.08 -39.35 -17.11
N LEU A 71 4.79 -38.33 -16.59
CA LEU A 71 6.06 -38.54 -15.88
C LEU A 71 5.85 -39.33 -14.59
N ARG A 72 4.85 -38.97 -13.74
CA ARG A 72 4.53 -39.71 -12.52
C ARG A 72 4.14 -41.16 -12.78
N GLN A 73 3.30 -41.41 -13.75
CA GLN A 73 2.91 -42.77 -14.14
C GLN A 73 4.11 -43.62 -14.54
N ARG A 74 5.04 -43.05 -15.30
CA ARG A 74 6.24 -43.77 -15.77
C ARG A 74 7.23 -44.05 -14.65
N LEU A 75 7.37 -43.10 -13.71
CA LEU A 75 8.18 -43.27 -12.51
C LEU A 75 7.49 -44.08 -11.40
N SER A 76 6.25 -44.54 -11.64
CA SER A 76 5.43 -45.26 -10.64
C SER A 76 5.25 -44.48 -9.33
N LEU A 77 5.06 -43.14 -9.43
CA LEU A 77 4.85 -42.22 -8.31
C LEU A 77 3.39 -41.82 -8.22
N GLY A 78 2.83 -41.87 -7.00
CA GLY A 78 1.52 -41.30 -6.68
C GLY A 78 1.58 -39.78 -6.44
N ASP A 79 0.43 -39.13 -6.26
CA ASP A 79 0.39 -37.69 -5.95
C ASP A 79 0.85 -37.40 -4.49
N GLU A 80 0.90 -38.42 -3.64
CA GLU A 80 1.50 -38.36 -2.30
C GLU A 80 3.02 -38.28 -2.30
N ASP A 81 3.68 -38.66 -3.42
CA ASP A 81 5.13 -38.62 -3.56
C ASP A 81 5.60 -37.22 -3.99
N ALA A 82 6.12 -36.44 -3.07
CA ALA A 82 6.57 -35.07 -3.34
C ALA A 82 7.91 -35.01 -4.11
N VAL A 83 8.74 -36.06 -3.99
CA VAL A 83 10.10 -36.05 -4.49
C VAL A 83 10.39 -37.27 -5.36
N ALA A 84 10.92 -37.05 -6.58
CA ALA A 84 11.43 -38.13 -7.40
C ALA A 84 12.89 -38.46 -6.99
N GLY A 85 13.12 -39.69 -6.50
CA GLY A 85 14.42 -40.14 -5.98
C GLY A 85 15.50 -40.39 -7.04
N VAL A 86 15.18 -40.25 -8.33
CA VAL A 86 16.09 -40.59 -9.45
C VAL A 86 16.88 -39.41 -9.95
N SER A 87 18.08 -39.64 -10.47
CA SER A 87 18.87 -38.61 -11.19
C SER A 87 18.45 -38.53 -12.67
N TYR A 88 18.77 -37.41 -13.32
CA TYR A 88 18.38 -37.22 -14.74
C TYR A 88 18.96 -38.30 -15.66
N HIS A 89 20.18 -38.74 -15.39
CA HIS A 89 20.86 -39.76 -16.20
C HIS A 89 20.23 -41.17 -16.06
N GLU A 90 19.59 -41.43 -14.92
CA GLU A 90 18.92 -42.70 -14.65
C GLU A 90 17.55 -42.81 -15.33
N LEU A 91 17.00 -41.66 -15.80
CA LEU A 91 15.73 -41.65 -16.51
C LEU A 91 15.83 -42.43 -17.82
N ALA A 92 14.87 -43.33 -18.03
CA ALA A 92 14.70 -44.03 -19.33
C ALA A 92 14.30 -43.04 -20.43
N ALA A 93 14.50 -43.39 -21.69
CA ALA A 93 14.21 -42.51 -22.83
C ALA A 93 12.72 -42.04 -22.87
N ASN A 94 11.82 -42.94 -22.49
CA ASN A 94 10.37 -42.62 -22.40
C ASN A 94 10.01 -41.72 -21.22
N GLU A 95 10.79 -41.70 -20.15
CA GLU A 95 10.62 -40.80 -18.97
C GLU A 95 11.24 -39.45 -19.23
N ARG A 96 12.33 -39.36 -19.97
CA ARG A 96 12.98 -38.09 -20.36
C ARG A 96 12.07 -37.22 -21.21
N THR A 97 11.24 -37.79 -22.07
CA THR A 97 10.33 -36.98 -22.92
C THR A 97 9.41 -36.09 -22.11
N PRO A 98 8.59 -36.59 -21.18
CA PRO A 98 7.75 -35.72 -20.36
C PRO A 98 8.57 -34.86 -19.36
N ALA A 99 9.73 -35.36 -18.86
CA ALA A 99 10.60 -34.57 -18.01
C ALA A 99 11.16 -33.34 -18.74
N ASN A 100 11.64 -33.50 -19.99
CA ASN A 100 12.14 -32.38 -20.79
C ASN A 100 11.02 -31.36 -21.11
N ALA A 101 9.81 -31.82 -21.39
CA ALA A 101 8.68 -30.92 -21.63
C ALA A 101 8.36 -30.04 -20.41
N LEU A 102 8.49 -30.59 -19.20
CA LEU A 102 8.32 -29.83 -17.95
C LEU A 102 9.53 -28.92 -17.67
N CYS A 103 10.77 -29.40 -17.93
CA CYS A 103 11.98 -28.60 -17.75
C CYS A 103 11.96 -27.33 -18.58
N LEU A 104 11.53 -27.40 -19.84
CA LEU A 104 11.45 -26.24 -20.75
C LEU A 104 10.66 -25.06 -20.18
N ASN A 105 9.63 -25.36 -19.39
CA ASN A 105 8.69 -24.34 -18.88
C ASN A 105 8.67 -24.30 -17.35
N LEU A 106 9.67 -24.89 -16.66
CA LEU A 106 9.64 -25.01 -15.20
C LEU A 106 9.51 -23.66 -14.50
N PHE A 107 10.42 -22.74 -14.81
CA PHE A 107 10.46 -21.44 -14.15
C PHE A 107 9.33 -20.50 -14.59
N GLU A 108 8.73 -20.73 -15.75
CA GLU A 108 7.63 -19.91 -16.27
C GLU A 108 6.24 -20.43 -15.89
N ARG A 109 6.05 -21.76 -15.81
CA ARG A 109 4.71 -22.36 -15.69
C ARG A 109 4.57 -23.41 -14.59
N HIS A 110 5.66 -24.10 -14.21
CA HIS A 110 5.61 -25.27 -13.34
C HIS A 110 6.36 -25.10 -12.01
N ASN A 111 6.71 -23.86 -11.65
CA ASN A 111 7.41 -23.61 -10.41
C ASN A 111 6.46 -23.65 -9.20
N PRO A 112 6.97 -23.94 -7.99
CA PRO A 112 6.17 -24.05 -6.76
C PRO A 112 5.38 -22.77 -6.42
N PHE A 113 5.87 -21.59 -6.77
CA PHE A 113 5.18 -20.31 -6.49
C PHE A 113 3.87 -20.21 -7.27
N LEU A 114 3.90 -20.46 -8.59
CA LEU A 114 2.69 -20.48 -9.43
C LEU A 114 1.70 -21.55 -8.98
N ARG A 115 2.21 -22.68 -8.55
CA ARG A 115 1.39 -23.81 -8.11
C ARG A 115 0.64 -23.53 -6.81
N THR A 116 1.28 -22.77 -5.91
CA THR A 116 0.77 -22.58 -4.55
C THR A 116 0.10 -21.21 -4.34
N ILE A 117 0.57 -20.18 -5.07
CA ILE A 117 0.02 -18.83 -4.96
C ILE A 117 -1.11 -18.65 -5.97
N VAL A 118 -2.32 -18.53 -5.46
CA VAL A 118 -3.51 -18.18 -6.26
C VAL A 118 -3.82 -16.71 -6.06
N ARG A 119 -3.52 -15.88 -7.07
CA ARG A 119 -3.87 -14.47 -7.08
C ARG A 119 -5.20 -14.28 -7.81
N ARG A 120 -6.19 -13.72 -7.12
CA ARG A 120 -7.48 -13.34 -7.71
C ARG A 120 -7.63 -11.84 -7.66
N THR A 121 -7.79 -11.24 -8.83
CA THR A 121 -8.07 -9.81 -8.92
C THR A 121 -9.53 -9.54 -8.58
N ARG A 122 -9.79 -8.35 -8.05
CA ARG A 122 -11.14 -7.88 -7.79
C ARG A 122 -12.00 -7.90 -9.06
N ALA A 123 -11.48 -7.42 -10.19
CA ALA A 123 -12.16 -7.40 -11.47
C ALA A 123 -12.61 -8.80 -11.92
N TYR A 124 -11.81 -9.82 -11.63
CA TYR A 124 -12.17 -11.20 -11.92
C TYR A 124 -13.35 -11.67 -11.06
N LEU A 125 -13.32 -11.41 -9.74
CA LEU A 125 -14.39 -11.80 -8.83
C LEU A 125 -15.70 -11.04 -9.12
N GLU A 126 -15.62 -9.80 -9.58
CA GLU A 126 -16.77 -9.00 -10.00
C GLU A 126 -17.32 -9.43 -11.36
N GLY A 127 -16.48 -9.96 -12.25
CA GLY A 127 -16.88 -10.43 -13.58
C GLY A 127 -17.29 -11.90 -13.66
N THR A 128 -16.96 -12.71 -12.65
CA THR A 128 -17.23 -14.15 -12.65
C THR A 128 -18.50 -14.46 -11.88
N ILE A 129 -19.45 -15.13 -12.54
CA ILE A 129 -20.74 -15.51 -11.95
C ILE A 129 -20.56 -16.80 -11.14
N ASP A 130 -21.03 -16.81 -9.90
CA ASP A 130 -21.14 -18.00 -9.06
C ASP A 130 -22.23 -18.92 -9.62
N PRO A 131 -21.90 -20.15 -10.03
CA PRO A 131 -22.87 -21.07 -10.58
C PRO A 131 -23.99 -21.47 -9.59
N ALA A 132 -23.72 -21.38 -8.29
CA ALA A 132 -24.67 -21.77 -7.26
C ALA A 132 -25.72 -20.69 -6.98
N THR A 133 -25.35 -19.41 -7.09
CA THR A 133 -26.22 -18.25 -6.78
C THR A 133 -26.72 -17.53 -8.03
N GLY A 134 -26.04 -17.66 -9.16
CA GLY A 134 -26.29 -16.90 -10.39
C GLY A 134 -25.86 -15.43 -10.30
N GLU A 135 -25.14 -15.04 -9.26
CA GLU A 135 -24.64 -13.68 -9.04
C GLU A 135 -23.10 -13.64 -9.10
N PRO A 136 -22.48 -12.47 -9.32
CA PRO A 136 -21.03 -12.35 -9.23
C PRO A 136 -20.49 -12.80 -7.87
N TYR A 137 -19.32 -13.46 -7.85
CA TYR A 137 -18.65 -13.83 -6.59
C TYR A 137 -18.39 -12.62 -5.69
N LEU A 138 -18.22 -11.44 -6.29
CA LEU A 138 -18.11 -10.18 -5.58
C LEU A 138 -19.04 -9.17 -6.24
N GLN A 139 -19.96 -8.62 -5.46
CA GLN A 139 -20.79 -7.51 -5.92
C GLN A 139 -19.92 -6.28 -6.18
N PRO A 140 -20.04 -5.66 -7.36
CA PRO A 140 -19.26 -4.47 -7.69
C PRO A 140 -19.66 -3.31 -6.78
N VAL A 141 -18.66 -2.62 -6.22
CA VAL A 141 -18.86 -1.40 -5.44
C VAL A 141 -18.35 -0.23 -6.28
N ALA A 142 -19.25 0.61 -6.74
CA ALA A 142 -18.91 1.80 -7.51
C ALA A 142 -18.13 2.80 -6.63
N VAL A 143 -17.11 3.45 -7.19
CA VAL A 143 -16.37 4.53 -6.53
C VAL A 143 -16.65 5.83 -7.26
N GLU A 144 -17.15 6.83 -6.53
CA GLU A 144 -17.25 8.21 -7.02
C GLU A 144 -16.12 9.04 -6.44
N LEU A 145 -15.33 9.65 -7.32
CA LEU A 145 -14.20 10.52 -6.95
C LEU A 145 -14.63 11.99 -7.01
N PHE A 146 -14.26 12.74 -5.98
CA PHE A 146 -14.49 14.16 -5.82
C PHE A 146 -13.16 14.88 -5.57
N GLY A 147 -13.08 16.16 -5.91
CA GLY A 147 -11.89 16.99 -5.69
C GLY A 147 -10.77 16.81 -6.72
N GLU A 148 -10.95 15.93 -7.72
CA GLU A 148 -9.93 15.71 -8.76
C GLU A 148 -9.71 16.95 -9.66
N LYS A 149 -10.79 17.66 -9.96
CA LYS A 149 -10.77 18.83 -10.88
C LYS A 149 -10.84 20.18 -10.15
N ASP A 150 -11.21 20.17 -8.89
CA ASP A 150 -11.47 21.37 -8.11
C ASP A 150 -10.58 21.42 -6.85
N PRO A 151 -9.27 21.71 -6.99
CA PRO A 151 -8.39 21.86 -5.84
C PRO A 151 -8.83 23.06 -4.99
N VAL A 152 -8.55 23.01 -3.70
CA VAL A 152 -8.87 24.07 -2.74
C VAL A 152 -7.94 25.26 -2.96
N VAL A 153 -8.48 26.46 -3.15
CA VAL A 153 -7.66 27.63 -3.44
C VAL A 153 -6.88 28.08 -2.22
N LEU A 154 -5.57 28.20 -2.35
CA LEU A 154 -4.71 28.89 -1.39
C LEU A 154 -4.99 30.40 -1.48
N SER A 155 -5.48 30.99 -0.41
CA SER A 155 -5.79 32.42 -0.36
C SER A 155 -5.38 33.03 0.98
N GLY A 156 -5.28 34.36 1.01
CA GLY A 156 -5.00 35.11 2.22
C GLY A 156 -3.68 34.70 2.91
N TYR A 157 -3.75 34.54 4.21
CA TYR A 157 -2.60 34.20 5.07
C TYR A 157 -1.94 32.88 4.70
N LEU A 158 -2.71 31.91 4.19
CA LEU A 158 -2.18 30.59 3.88
C LEU A 158 -1.30 30.63 2.62
N ALA A 159 -1.66 31.46 1.64
CA ALA A 159 -0.80 31.71 0.47
C ALA A 159 0.50 32.45 0.88
N GLU A 160 0.40 33.39 1.82
CA GLU A 160 1.59 34.08 2.35
C GLU A 160 2.49 33.10 3.11
N ALA A 161 1.95 32.31 4.03
CA ALA A 161 2.69 31.31 4.78
C ALA A 161 3.39 30.32 3.85
N TYR A 162 2.69 29.84 2.83
CA TYR A 162 3.24 28.93 1.83
C TYR A 162 4.39 29.55 1.04
N ALA A 163 4.24 30.81 0.60
CA ALA A 163 5.31 31.53 -0.11
C ALA A 163 6.57 31.73 0.78
N ARG A 164 6.39 32.02 2.07
CA ARG A 164 7.52 32.12 3.03
C ARG A 164 8.22 30.78 3.23
N ALA A 165 7.45 29.69 3.31
CA ALA A 165 8.02 28.35 3.38
C ALA A 165 8.78 27.97 2.10
N GLU A 166 8.31 28.34 0.93
CA GLU A 166 9.05 28.14 -0.32
C GLU A 166 10.35 28.95 -0.37
N GLU A 167 10.34 30.21 0.12
CA GLU A 167 11.55 31.01 0.25
C GLU A 167 12.57 30.38 1.18
N PHE A 168 12.12 29.89 2.35
CA PHE A 168 12.97 29.14 3.29
C PHE A 168 13.57 27.90 2.60
N CYS A 169 12.77 27.10 1.93
CA CYS A 169 13.23 25.90 1.23
C CYS A 169 14.27 26.22 0.15
N ARG A 170 14.12 27.35 -0.56
CA ARG A 170 15.11 27.82 -1.55
C ARG A 170 16.43 28.25 -0.91
N LEU A 171 16.39 28.94 0.24
CA LEU A 171 17.59 29.30 0.99
C LEU A 171 18.34 28.05 1.46
N LEU A 172 17.63 27.12 2.08
CA LEU A 172 18.18 25.86 2.55
C LEU A 172 18.80 25.05 1.40
N SER A 173 18.17 25.05 0.21
CA SER A 173 18.66 24.37 -0.99
C SER A 173 19.99 24.90 -1.51
N ARG A 174 20.25 26.19 -1.35
CA ARG A 174 21.52 26.80 -1.75
C ARG A 174 22.67 26.40 -0.83
N ARG A 175 22.37 26.13 0.43
CA ARG A 175 23.34 25.78 1.47
C ARG A 175 23.62 24.27 1.50
N VAL A 176 22.60 23.44 1.36
CA VAL A 176 22.73 21.99 1.53
C VAL A 176 22.07 21.28 0.35
N LYS A 177 22.89 20.67 -0.51
CA LYS A 177 22.40 19.97 -1.71
C LYS A 177 21.66 18.66 -1.39
N SER A 178 22.05 17.96 -0.33
CA SER A 178 21.48 16.67 0.09
C SER A 178 20.21 16.78 0.94
N ALA A 179 19.73 17.98 1.25
CA ALA A 179 18.60 18.21 2.14
C ALA A 179 17.23 18.10 1.44
N GLY A 180 17.08 17.25 0.42
CA GLY A 180 15.83 17.12 -0.32
C GLY A 180 14.61 16.86 0.57
N PHE A 181 14.76 15.97 1.52
CA PHE A 181 13.73 15.64 2.51
C PHE A 181 13.29 16.88 3.34
N PHE A 182 14.24 17.61 3.95
CA PHE A 182 13.90 18.78 4.79
C PHE A 182 13.25 19.92 3.99
N LYS A 183 13.61 20.04 2.71
CA LYS A 183 13.03 21.05 1.82
C LYS A 183 11.55 20.82 1.57
N THR A 184 11.17 19.56 1.47
CA THR A 184 9.78 19.19 1.17
C THR A 184 8.94 19.02 2.43
N LEU A 185 9.56 18.66 3.59
CA LEU A 185 8.85 18.42 4.83
C LEU A 185 7.94 19.59 5.23
N LEU A 186 8.46 20.81 5.26
CA LEU A 186 7.69 21.98 5.64
C LEU A 186 6.52 22.25 4.69
N LEU A 187 6.77 22.17 3.37
CA LEU A 187 5.74 22.39 2.36
C LEU A 187 4.65 21.32 2.43
N ARG A 188 5.02 20.06 2.67
CA ARG A 188 4.07 18.96 2.89
C ARG A 188 3.22 19.20 4.14
N ARG A 189 3.81 19.64 5.23
CA ARG A 189 3.10 19.90 6.49
C ARG A 189 2.10 21.05 6.36
N ILE A 190 2.49 22.17 5.73
CA ILE A 190 1.59 23.29 5.43
C ILE A 190 0.53 22.84 4.41
N GLY A 191 0.91 22.05 3.41
CA GLY A 191 0.00 21.47 2.44
C GLY A 191 -1.04 20.54 3.08
N SER A 192 -0.70 19.84 4.15
CA SER A 192 -1.66 19.01 4.89
C SER A 192 -2.68 19.86 5.64
N SER A 193 -2.24 20.74 6.55
CA SER A 193 -3.08 21.71 7.26
C SER A 193 -2.25 22.86 7.84
N MET A 194 -2.92 23.99 8.11
CA MET A 194 -2.31 25.12 8.81
C MET A 194 -1.77 24.72 10.18
N GLU A 195 -2.44 23.84 10.89
CA GLU A 195 -2.01 23.39 12.24
C GLU A 195 -0.73 22.55 12.17
N ALA A 196 -0.62 21.63 11.20
CA ALA A 196 0.61 20.86 10.98
C ALA A 196 1.78 21.78 10.56
N GLY A 197 1.49 22.76 9.69
CA GLY A 197 2.48 23.79 9.32
C GLY A 197 2.97 24.56 10.53
N ARG A 198 2.06 25.10 11.34
CA ARG A 198 2.36 25.86 12.55
C ARG A 198 3.18 25.04 13.55
N SER A 199 2.78 23.81 13.82
CA SER A 199 3.49 22.88 14.71
C SER A 199 4.92 22.66 14.23
N THR A 200 5.09 22.41 12.93
CA THR A 200 6.41 22.13 12.33
C THR A 200 7.32 23.36 12.34
N VAL A 201 6.82 24.52 11.91
CA VAL A 201 7.61 25.77 11.94
C VAL A 201 8.01 26.11 13.36
N GLY A 202 7.09 25.98 14.34
CA GLY A 202 7.38 26.22 15.73
C GLY A 202 8.47 25.30 16.30
N LYS A 203 8.48 24.03 15.90
CA LYS A 203 9.56 23.08 16.24
C LYS A 203 10.87 23.47 15.57
N MET A 204 10.85 23.78 14.26
CA MET A 204 12.05 24.20 13.52
C MET A 204 12.73 25.42 14.13
N LEU A 205 11.97 26.40 14.62
CA LEU A 205 12.53 27.60 15.27
C LEU A 205 13.10 27.35 16.67
N LYS A 206 12.52 26.39 17.42
CA LYS A 206 12.91 26.14 18.82
C LYS A 206 13.95 25.02 18.95
N GLU A 207 13.87 24.00 18.12
CA GLU A 207 14.56 22.72 18.29
C GLU A 207 15.11 22.23 16.97
N TRP A 208 15.76 23.14 16.20
CA TRP A 208 16.27 22.79 14.87
C TRP A 208 17.16 21.55 14.89
N ASP A 209 18.01 21.42 15.90
CA ASP A 209 18.93 20.29 16.04
C ASP A 209 18.19 18.95 16.19
N LEU A 210 16.97 18.94 16.78
CA LEU A 210 16.14 17.75 16.92
C LEU A 210 15.34 17.45 15.65
N VAL A 211 14.95 18.47 14.90
CA VAL A 211 14.24 18.30 13.61
C VAL A 211 15.20 17.85 12.51
N ALA A 212 16.47 18.26 12.61
CA ALA A 212 17.53 17.84 11.71
C ALA A 212 18.10 16.44 12.05
N ALA A 213 17.78 15.89 13.23
CA ALA A 213 18.05 14.51 13.57
C ALA A 213 16.95 13.59 12.98
N PRO A 214 17.25 12.32 12.66
CA PRO A 214 16.23 11.39 12.18
C PRO A 214 15.06 11.36 13.16
N ALA A 215 13.86 11.55 12.63
CA ALA A 215 12.66 11.67 13.44
C ALA A 215 12.43 10.38 14.22
N GLY A 216 12.23 10.52 15.52
CA GLY A 216 11.68 9.45 16.33
C GLY A 216 10.25 9.09 15.89
N ASP A 217 9.71 8.01 16.41
CA ASP A 217 8.43 7.30 16.13
C ASP A 217 7.18 8.13 15.77
N ASP A 218 7.29 9.44 15.57
CA ASP A 218 6.16 10.33 15.34
C ASP A 218 5.78 10.51 13.87
N ASP A 219 6.67 10.21 12.94
CA ASP A 219 6.44 10.21 11.50
C ASP A 219 6.75 8.81 10.95
N GLU A 220 5.71 7.98 10.80
CA GLU A 220 5.79 6.63 10.19
C GLU A 220 6.21 6.67 8.71
N ASP A 221 6.37 7.85 8.13
CA ASP A 221 6.68 8.10 6.73
C ASP A 221 8.15 8.44 6.45
N LEU A 222 9.01 8.37 7.47
CA LEU A 222 10.43 8.57 7.26
C LEU A 222 11.07 7.25 6.82
N PRO A 223 11.91 7.25 5.77
CA PRO A 223 12.74 6.10 5.43
C PRO A 223 13.55 5.71 6.68
N GLN A 224 13.36 4.49 7.17
CA GLN A 224 14.11 3.97 8.33
C GLN A 224 15.52 3.51 7.93
N ASP A 225 15.86 3.60 6.65
CA ASP A 225 17.11 3.10 6.11
C ASP A 225 18.14 4.24 6.00
N GLU A 226 19.22 4.04 6.76
CA GLU A 226 20.46 4.80 6.78
C GLU A 226 20.38 6.19 7.43
N ASP A 227 20.80 6.23 8.68
CA ASP A 227 21.21 7.42 9.43
C ASP A 227 22.59 7.93 8.94
N PRO A 228 22.69 8.76 7.93
CA PRO A 228 23.85 9.62 7.77
C PRO A 228 23.58 10.84 8.64
N GLY A 229 24.01 10.84 9.89
CA GLY A 229 23.84 11.96 10.83
C GLY A 229 23.78 13.31 10.11
N ALA A 230 22.86 14.18 10.54
CA ALA A 230 22.60 15.44 9.85
C ALA A 230 23.92 16.12 9.44
N PRO A 231 24.10 16.54 8.17
CA PRO A 231 25.31 17.21 7.72
C PRO A 231 25.67 18.37 8.67
N GLU A 232 26.94 18.56 8.94
CA GLU A 232 27.38 19.67 9.83
C GLU A 232 26.80 21.04 9.46
N GLU A 233 26.52 21.21 8.16
CA GLU A 233 25.90 22.40 7.59
C GLU A 233 24.43 22.57 8.02
N LEU A 234 23.78 21.54 8.53
CA LEU A 234 22.39 21.58 9.04
C LEU A 234 22.28 21.79 10.55
N LYS A 235 23.39 21.93 11.27
CA LYS A 235 23.39 22.09 12.75
C LYS A 235 22.75 23.37 13.26
N SER A 236 22.58 24.39 12.44
CA SER A 236 21.94 25.65 12.83
C SER A 236 21.24 26.33 11.66
N LEU A 237 20.18 27.06 11.95
CA LEU A 237 19.57 27.99 11.02
C LEU A 237 20.44 29.23 10.84
N THR A 238 20.48 29.76 9.62
CA THR A 238 21.01 31.11 9.40
C THR A 238 19.99 32.16 9.85
N PRO A 239 20.39 33.40 10.13
CA PRO A 239 19.45 34.47 10.46
C PRO A 239 18.39 34.68 9.38
N GLU A 240 18.78 34.61 8.09
CA GLU A 240 17.85 34.77 6.98
C GLU A 240 16.83 33.62 6.90
N GLU A 241 17.25 32.38 7.18
CA GLU A 241 16.34 31.20 7.25
C GLU A 241 15.37 31.33 8.42
N SER A 242 15.87 31.79 9.59
CA SER A 242 15.05 32.04 10.79
C SER A 242 14.00 33.12 10.53
N ASP A 243 14.38 34.24 9.91
CA ASP A 243 13.46 35.33 9.55
C ASP A 243 12.31 34.81 8.64
N LYS A 244 12.61 33.90 7.69
CA LYS A 244 11.59 33.34 6.82
C LYS A 244 10.63 32.38 7.55
N LEU A 245 11.16 31.56 8.46
CA LEU A 245 10.34 30.70 9.32
C LEU A 245 9.49 31.52 10.30
N GLU A 246 10.02 32.57 10.90
CA GLU A 246 9.26 33.47 11.76
C GLU A 246 8.15 34.19 11.01
N ALA A 247 8.40 34.67 9.80
CA ALA A 247 7.39 35.28 8.95
C ALA A 247 6.31 34.25 8.54
N CYS A 248 6.69 33.01 8.27
CA CYS A 248 5.75 31.92 8.01
C CYS A 248 4.87 31.64 9.23
N LEU A 249 5.46 31.52 10.43
CA LEU A 249 4.73 31.28 11.69
C LEU A 249 3.77 32.42 11.98
N ASN A 250 4.21 33.65 11.85
CA ASN A 250 3.39 34.84 12.06
C ASN A 250 2.17 34.85 11.12
N ALA A 251 2.35 34.50 9.84
CA ALA A 251 1.23 34.39 8.89
C ALA A 251 0.22 33.33 9.34
N LEU A 252 0.68 32.18 9.86
CA LEU A 252 -0.19 31.09 10.33
C LEU A 252 -0.88 31.39 11.67
N GLU A 253 -0.30 32.23 12.54
CA GLU A 253 -0.83 32.52 13.89
C GLU A 253 -1.73 33.75 13.94
N THR A 254 -1.51 34.73 13.07
CA THR A 254 -2.23 36.02 13.12
C THR A 254 -3.54 36.02 12.37
N SER A 255 -3.84 34.98 11.59
CA SER A 255 -5.07 34.92 10.83
C SER A 255 -6.26 34.41 11.67
N GLU A 256 -7.37 35.12 11.59
CA GLU A 256 -8.69 34.65 12.08
C GLU A 256 -9.44 33.88 10.99
N GLU A 257 -8.91 33.80 9.77
CA GLU A 257 -9.53 33.08 8.67
C GLU A 257 -9.50 31.58 8.90
N GLU A 258 -10.62 30.92 8.60
CA GLU A 258 -10.75 29.48 8.70
C GLU A 258 -9.99 28.78 7.55
N ASP A 259 -9.32 27.68 7.86
CA ASP A 259 -8.63 26.85 6.87
C ASP A 259 -9.60 26.42 5.75
N PRO A 260 -9.28 26.69 4.47
CA PRO A 260 -10.16 26.35 3.35
C PRO A 260 -10.45 24.84 3.23
N LYS A 261 -9.50 23.95 3.61
CA LYS A 261 -9.75 22.50 3.67
C LYS A 261 -10.78 22.16 4.74
N TRP A 262 -10.77 22.86 5.89
CA TRP A 262 -11.78 22.64 6.92
C TRP A 262 -13.18 23.01 6.42
N ARG A 263 -13.33 24.13 5.72
CA ARG A 263 -14.62 24.50 5.07
C ARG A 263 -15.07 23.44 4.09
N ALA A 264 -14.15 22.89 3.28
CA ALA A 264 -14.47 21.81 2.36
C ALA A 264 -14.93 20.54 3.11
N ILE A 265 -14.22 20.16 4.19
CA ILE A 265 -14.60 19.02 5.03
C ILE A 265 -16.01 19.20 5.57
N LEU A 266 -16.33 20.38 6.17
CA LEU A 266 -17.64 20.65 6.73
C LEU A 266 -18.74 20.58 5.67
N ARG A 267 -18.51 21.14 4.48
CA ARG A 267 -19.45 21.04 3.38
C ARG A 267 -19.83 19.60 3.09
N TYR A 268 -18.84 18.72 2.90
CA TYR A 268 -19.14 17.32 2.58
C TYR A 268 -19.72 16.55 3.76
N VAL A 269 -19.15 16.70 4.95
CA VAL A 269 -19.59 15.93 6.13
C VAL A 269 -20.98 16.37 6.58
N ARG A 270 -21.27 17.68 6.59
CA ARG A 270 -22.53 18.24 7.08
C ARG A 270 -23.55 18.43 5.96
N ASP A 271 -23.21 19.21 4.92
CA ASP A 271 -24.20 19.70 3.96
C ASP A 271 -24.51 18.62 2.89
N GLU A 272 -23.52 17.82 2.48
CA GLU A 272 -23.69 16.69 1.56
C GLU A 272 -24.06 15.37 2.28
N GLY A 273 -24.18 15.39 3.61
CA GLY A 273 -24.66 14.27 4.42
C GLY A 273 -23.67 13.10 4.58
N TRP A 274 -22.37 13.29 4.27
CA TRP A 274 -21.39 12.23 4.39
C TRP A 274 -21.19 11.73 5.82
N GLY A 275 -21.44 12.60 6.81
CA GLY A 275 -21.38 12.22 8.21
C GLY A 275 -22.48 11.25 8.65
N GLU A 276 -23.62 11.21 7.94
CA GLU A 276 -24.70 10.24 8.18
C GLU A 276 -24.42 8.92 7.50
N ASP A 277 -23.76 8.97 6.33
CA ASP A 277 -23.34 7.77 5.61
C ASP A 277 -22.15 7.06 6.28
N GLY A 278 -21.55 7.70 7.27
CA GLY A 278 -20.33 7.29 7.91
C GLY A 278 -19.10 7.68 7.09
N CYS A 279 -18.22 8.46 7.71
CA CYS A 279 -17.07 9.06 7.04
C CYS A 279 -15.76 8.72 7.74
N ILE A 280 -14.76 8.27 6.97
CA ILE A 280 -13.37 8.25 7.41
C ILE A 280 -12.61 9.39 6.76
N LEU A 281 -11.82 10.10 7.57
CA LEU A 281 -10.92 11.15 7.11
C LEU A 281 -9.49 10.69 7.35
N PHE A 282 -8.67 10.68 6.30
CA PHE A 282 -7.26 10.30 6.38
C PHE A 282 -6.34 11.50 6.26
N SER A 283 -5.29 11.51 7.09
CA SER A 283 -4.14 12.39 6.94
C SER A 283 -2.85 11.61 7.19
N GLN A 284 -1.76 12.01 6.55
CA GLN A 284 -0.42 11.47 6.83
C GLN A 284 0.04 11.88 8.22
N TYR A 285 -0.44 13.03 8.73
CA TYR A 285 0.10 13.67 9.92
C TYR A 285 -0.87 13.62 11.09
N TYR A 286 -0.37 13.18 12.24
CA TYR A 286 -1.17 13.12 13.46
C TYR A 286 -1.68 14.51 13.90
N ASP A 287 -0.87 15.56 13.74
CA ASP A 287 -1.28 16.94 14.09
C ASP A 287 -2.52 17.37 13.28
N THR A 288 -2.54 17.10 11.97
CA THR A 288 -3.71 17.32 11.12
C THR A 288 -4.88 16.43 11.53
N ALA A 289 -4.64 15.14 11.76
CA ALA A 289 -5.71 14.22 12.18
C ALA A 289 -6.35 14.66 13.50
N LEU A 290 -5.54 15.04 14.49
CA LEU A 290 -6.02 15.55 15.79
C LEU A 290 -6.79 16.86 15.64
N TRP A 291 -6.30 17.78 14.82
CA TRP A 291 -6.96 19.05 14.53
C TRP A 291 -8.33 18.84 13.88
N VAL A 292 -8.40 17.97 12.86
CA VAL A 292 -9.66 17.60 12.19
C VAL A 292 -10.64 16.97 13.19
N ALA A 293 -10.18 16.01 14.00
CA ALA A 293 -11.04 15.34 14.96
C ALA A 293 -11.57 16.27 16.05
N LYS A 294 -10.73 17.20 16.56
CA LYS A 294 -11.16 18.23 17.53
C LYS A 294 -12.24 19.14 16.93
N ASN A 295 -12.06 19.56 15.69
CA ASN A 295 -13.03 20.44 15.03
C ASN A 295 -14.33 19.70 14.71
N LEU A 296 -14.26 18.45 14.24
CA LEU A 296 -15.46 17.60 14.06
C LEU A 296 -16.20 17.38 15.38
N ALA A 297 -15.50 17.08 16.47
CA ALA A 297 -16.12 16.88 17.77
C ALA A 297 -16.81 18.17 18.32
N ARG A 298 -16.30 19.35 17.95
CA ARG A 298 -16.92 20.62 18.31
C ARG A 298 -18.16 20.92 17.46
N GLU A 299 -18.09 20.61 16.17
CA GLU A 299 -19.19 20.84 15.21
C GLU A 299 -20.32 19.82 15.39
N PHE A 300 -20.00 18.59 15.80
CA PHE A 300 -20.97 17.51 16.01
C PHE A 300 -20.90 16.99 17.44
N PRO A 301 -21.35 17.78 18.45
CA PRO A 301 -21.22 17.42 19.88
C PRO A 301 -21.99 16.16 20.27
N ASP A 302 -23.03 15.82 19.51
CA ASP A 302 -23.90 14.66 19.74
C ASP A 302 -23.34 13.37 19.08
N LYS A 303 -22.26 13.48 18.30
CA LYS A 303 -21.61 12.32 17.64
C LYS A 303 -20.28 11.99 18.30
N ALA A 304 -20.00 10.70 18.43
CA ALA A 304 -18.68 10.25 18.79
C ALA A 304 -17.72 10.39 17.59
N VAL A 305 -16.60 11.08 17.78
CA VAL A 305 -15.54 11.23 16.77
C VAL A 305 -14.32 10.46 17.26
N ALA A 306 -13.89 9.45 16.52
CA ALA A 306 -12.72 8.65 16.89
C ALA A 306 -11.48 9.08 16.11
N ILE A 307 -10.31 8.93 16.77
CA ILE A 307 -9.00 8.99 16.15
C ILE A 307 -8.41 7.59 16.19
N TYR A 308 -7.93 7.11 15.05
CA TYR A 308 -7.19 5.87 14.93
C TYR A 308 -5.79 6.17 14.42
N ALA A 309 -4.80 6.04 15.28
CA ALA A 309 -3.41 6.40 15.01
C ALA A 309 -2.44 5.41 15.65
N GLY A 310 -1.14 5.51 15.30
CA GLY A 310 -0.07 4.74 15.91
C GLY A 310 0.26 5.13 17.35
N SER A 311 1.25 4.44 17.93
CA SER A 311 1.94 4.83 19.18
C SER A 311 1.02 5.18 20.36
N GLY A 312 -0.11 4.47 20.53
CA GLY A 312 -1.03 4.70 21.67
C GLY A 312 -1.77 6.04 21.64
N ARG A 313 -1.82 6.74 20.48
CA ARG A 313 -2.49 8.05 20.31
C ARG A 313 -3.95 7.94 19.88
N SER A 314 -4.47 6.73 19.77
CA SER A 314 -5.86 6.47 19.44
C SER A 314 -6.82 6.84 20.58
N GLY A 315 -8.03 7.27 20.26
CA GLY A 315 -9.03 7.66 21.26
C GLY A 315 -10.34 8.11 20.63
N VAL A 316 -11.26 8.54 21.47
CA VAL A 316 -12.59 9.00 21.08
C VAL A 316 -12.91 10.33 21.75
N PHE A 317 -13.45 11.27 21.01
CA PHE A 317 -14.10 12.45 21.52
C PHE A 317 -15.59 12.15 21.77
N GLU A 318 -16.01 12.27 23.02
CA GLU A 318 -17.39 12.11 23.46
C GLU A 318 -17.75 13.32 24.35
N GLY A 319 -18.84 14.04 24.04
CA GLY A 319 -19.25 15.22 24.79
C GLY A 319 -18.15 16.29 24.92
N GLY A 320 -17.34 16.47 23.89
CA GLY A 320 -16.24 17.45 23.84
C GLY A 320 -14.98 17.03 24.61
N ARG A 321 -14.93 15.84 25.22
CA ARG A 321 -13.78 15.32 25.95
C ARG A 321 -13.10 14.19 25.20
N PHE A 322 -11.75 14.25 25.11
CA PHE A 322 -10.97 13.18 24.52
C PHE A 322 -10.63 12.11 25.56
N ALA A 323 -10.97 10.87 25.25
CA ALA A 323 -10.58 9.70 26.03
C ALA A 323 -9.74 8.76 25.17
N ARG A 324 -8.53 8.45 25.62
CA ARG A 324 -7.69 7.42 24.98
C ARG A 324 -8.40 6.07 25.01
N LYS A 325 -8.34 5.36 23.89
CA LYS A 325 -8.91 4.01 23.75
C LYS A 325 -7.96 3.16 22.91
N GLU A 326 -7.90 1.88 23.23
CA GLU A 326 -7.16 0.90 22.45
C GLU A 326 -7.72 0.78 21.02
N ARG A 327 -6.85 0.52 20.06
CA ARG A 327 -7.21 0.36 18.63
C ARG A 327 -8.34 -0.65 18.44
N GLU A 328 -8.29 -1.80 19.12
CA GLU A 328 -9.31 -2.85 19.01
C GLU A 328 -10.68 -2.37 19.50
N ARG A 329 -10.73 -1.52 20.52
CA ARG A 329 -11.99 -0.95 20.99
C ARG A 329 -12.59 0.01 19.96
N ILE A 330 -11.75 0.80 19.27
CA ILE A 330 -12.23 1.70 18.20
C ILE A 330 -12.76 0.88 17.03
N LYS A 331 -12.07 -0.19 16.61
CA LYS A 331 -12.57 -1.12 15.59
C LYS A 331 -13.95 -1.68 15.95
N ALA A 332 -14.15 -2.08 17.20
CA ALA A 332 -15.42 -2.57 17.68
C ALA A 332 -16.51 -1.49 17.58
N LEU A 333 -16.24 -0.25 18.04
CA LEU A 333 -17.19 0.87 17.98
C LEU A 333 -17.60 1.21 16.53
N VAL A 334 -16.66 1.21 15.59
CA VAL A 334 -16.94 1.41 14.15
C VAL A 334 -17.79 0.25 13.61
N LYS A 335 -17.45 -0.99 13.95
CA LYS A 335 -18.19 -2.18 13.55
C LYS A 335 -19.61 -2.21 14.14
N GLU A 336 -19.81 -1.76 15.36
CA GLU A 336 -21.11 -1.61 16.01
C GLU A 336 -21.92 -0.48 15.38
N GLY A 337 -21.28 0.50 14.75
CA GLY A 337 -21.91 1.73 14.21
C GLY A 337 -22.07 2.83 15.28
N ALA A 338 -21.43 2.67 16.44
CA ALA A 338 -21.39 3.69 17.49
C ALA A 338 -20.49 4.88 17.12
N VAL A 339 -19.51 4.67 16.23
CA VAL A 339 -18.65 5.70 15.64
C VAL A 339 -18.90 5.75 14.15
N THR A 340 -19.44 6.87 13.67
CA THR A 340 -19.66 7.16 12.24
C THR A 340 -18.68 8.17 11.68
N LEU A 341 -17.97 8.92 12.53
CA LEU A 341 -16.90 9.84 12.14
C LEU A 341 -15.57 9.32 12.69
N LEU A 342 -14.71 8.89 11.79
CA LEU A 342 -13.40 8.34 12.10
C LEU A 342 -12.32 9.17 11.43
N VAL A 343 -11.30 9.58 12.18
CA VAL A 343 -10.10 10.22 11.62
C VAL A 343 -8.93 9.26 11.79
N GLY A 344 -8.21 8.99 10.73
CA GLY A 344 -7.11 8.03 10.72
C GLY A 344 -5.81 8.62 10.20
N THR A 345 -4.68 8.19 10.74
CA THR A 345 -3.38 8.34 10.09
C THR A 345 -3.12 7.15 9.16
N ASP A 346 -2.05 7.18 8.36
CA ASP A 346 -1.72 6.06 7.47
C ASP A 346 -1.47 4.74 8.21
N ALA A 347 -1.02 4.78 9.47
CA ALA A 347 -1.04 3.63 10.37
C ALA A 347 -2.43 2.99 10.53
N ALA A 348 -3.49 3.79 10.33
CA ALA A 348 -4.86 3.29 10.30
C ALA A 348 -5.21 2.59 8.99
N SER A 349 -4.43 2.78 7.95
CA SER A 349 -4.64 2.07 6.69
C SER A 349 -4.40 0.57 6.82
N GLU A 350 -3.75 0.11 7.90
CA GLU A 350 -3.51 -1.29 8.18
C GLU A 350 -4.50 -1.87 9.19
N GLY A 351 -5.15 -2.98 8.85
CA GLY A 351 -5.99 -3.76 9.77
C GLY A 351 -7.38 -3.22 10.09
N LEU A 352 -7.81 -2.04 9.59
CA LEU A 352 -9.17 -1.54 9.76
C LEU A 352 -10.14 -2.15 8.74
N ASN A 353 -11.28 -2.59 9.24
CA ASN A 353 -12.42 -2.98 8.43
C ASN A 353 -13.50 -1.89 8.49
N LEU A 354 -13.66 -1.16 7.39
CA LEU A 354 -14.52 0.02 7.31
C LEU A 354 -15.76 -0.21 6.42
N GLN A 355 -16.21 -1.45 6.32
CA GLN A 355 -17.35 -1.85 5.45
C GLN A 355 -18.66 -1.12 5.79
N LYS A 356 -18.79 -0.51 6.97
CA LYS A 356 -19.97 0.27 7.35
C LYS A 356 -19.87 1.74 6.98
N LEU A 357 -18.66 2.26 6.72
CA LEU A 357 -18.46 3.64 6.31
C LEU A 357 -18.60 3.75 4.79
N GLY A 358 -19.41 4.69 4.32
CA GLY A 358 -19.70 4.87 2.89
C GLY A 358 -18.87 5.95 2.22
N THR A 359 -18.15 6.76 3.00
CA THR A 359 -17.42 7.92 2.49
C THR A 359 -16.02 8.03 3.06
N LEU A 360 -15.11 8.55 2.25
CA LEU A 360 -13.71 8.77 2.59
C LEU A 360 -13.26 10.16 2.15
N ILE A 361 -12.58 10.88 3.04
CA ILE A 361 -11.94 12.16 2.72
C ILE A 361 -10.44 12.02 2.95
N ASN A 362 -9.64 12.20 1.91
CA ASN A 362 -8.21 12.41 2.04
C ASN A 362 -7.97 13.90 2.32
N VAL A 363 -7.62 14.24 3.54
CA VAL A 363 -7.34 15.63 3.97
C VAL A 363 -6.05 16.13 3.30
N ASP A 364 -5.10 15.23 3.14
CA ASP A 364 -3.88 15.38 2.35
C ASP A 364 -3.67 14.13 1.47
N LEU A 365 -2.95 14.32 0.37
CA LEU A 365 -2.63 13.23 -0.53
C LEU A 365 -1.26 12.67 -0.16
N PRO A 366 -1.17 11.36 0.09
CA PRO A 366 0.12 10.71 0.26
C PRO A 366 0.92 10.82 -1.04
N TRP A 367 2.21 11.09 -0.91
CA TRP A 367 3.10 11.13 -2.06
C TRP A 367 3.28 9.74 -2.69
N ASN A 368 3.18 8.70 -1.89
CA ASN A 368 3.12 7.34 -2.40
C ASN A 368 1.67 7.00 -2.81
N PRO A 369 1.37 6.88 -4.11
CA PRO A 369 0.01 6.60 -4.59
C PRO A 369 -0.49 5.21 -4.20
N THR A 370 0.39 4.27 -3.86
CA THR A 370 0.00 2.97 -3.29
C THR A 370 -0.78 3.15 -1.99
N ARG A 371 -0.40 4.14 -1.17
CA ARG A 371 -1.12 4.48 0.07
C ARG A 371 -2.53 5.02 -0.22
N LEU A 372 -2.69 5.82 -1.28
CA LEU A 372 -4.00 6.33 -1.69
C LEU A 372 -4.93 5.16 -2.10
N GLU A 373 -4.41 4.21 -2.86
CA GLU A 373 -5.14 2.99 -3.22
C GLU A 373 -5.40 2.11 -1.99
N GLN A 374 -4.46 1.99 -1.07
CA GLN A 374 -4.66 1.29 0.20
C GLN A 374 -5.78 1.95 1.03
N ARG A 375 -5.79 3.29 1.17
CA ARG A 375 -6.87 4.03 1.85
C ARG A 375 -8.22 3.76 1.19
N LYS A 376 -8.32 3.87 -0.13
CA LYS A 376 -9.53 3.55 -0.91
C LYS A 376 -9.96 2.09 -0.69
N GLY A 377 -9.02 1.16 -0.72
CA GLY A 377 -9.26 -0.26 -0.46
C GLY A 377 -9.81 -0.58 0.94
N ARG A 378 -9.79 0.36 1.90
CA ARG A 378 -10.38 0.14 3.23
C ARG A 378 -11.89 0.27 3.23
N ILE A 379 -12.45 1.16 2.42
CA ILE A 379 -13.91 1.29 2.26
C ILE A 379 -14.43 0.49 1.08
N GLN A 380 -13.67 0.38 0.00
CA GLN A 380 -14.00 -0.45 -1.15
C GLN A 380 -13.55 -1.89 -0.93
N ARG A 381 -14.17 -2.62 -0.02
CA ARG A 381 -13.76 -3.98 0.36
C ARG A 381 -14.89 -4.98 0.21
N ILE A 382 -14.53 -6.28 0.09
CA ILE A 382 -15.50 -7.38 0.12
C ILE A 382 -16.36 -7.26 1.38
N GLY A 383 -17.69 -7.30 1.22
CA GLY A 383 -18.64 -7.11 2.32
C GLY A 383 -18.96 -5.65 2.65
N GLN A 384 -18.61 -4.69 1.78
CA GLN A 384 -19.10 -3.32 1.87
C GLN A 384 -20.63 -3.31 1.83
N ALA A 385 -21.24 -2.69 2.84
CA ALA A 385 -22.70 -2.63 2.99
C ALA A 385 -23.39 -1.78 1.92
N ARG A 386 -22.65 -0.97 1.18
CA ARG A 386 -23.16 -0.04 0.17
C ARG A 386 -22.69 -0.44 -1.22
N SER A 387 -23.58 -0.29 -2.21
CA SER A 387 -23.25 -0.49 -3.64
C SER A 387 -22.35 0.62 -4.21
N LYS A 388 -22.21 1.75 -3.49
CA LYS A 388 -21.45 2.92 -3.89
C LYS A 388 -20.70 3.50 -2.70
N VAL A 389 -19.44 3.84 -2.89
CA VAL A 389 -18.60 4.59 -1.94
C VAL A 389 -18.13 5.89 -2.59
N ARG A 390 -18.00 6.94 -1.80
CA ARG A 390 -17.60 8.27 -2.24
C ARG A 390 -16.25 8.63 -1.64
N VAL A 391 -15.34 9.13 -2.46
CA VAL A 391 -13.97 9.50 -2.05
C VAL A 391 -13.71 10.95 -2.46
N LEU A 392 -13.32 11.79 -1.52
CA LEU A 392 -12.91 13.17 -1.73
C LEU A 392 -11.39 13.29 -1.53
N ASN A 393 -10.70 13.83 -2.52
CA ASN A 393 -9.27 14.12 -2.47
C ASN A 393 -9.08 15.64 -2.30
N LEU A 394 -8.61 16.07 -1.12
CA LEU A 394 -8.35 17.48 -0.84
C LEU A 394 -6.87 17.80 -1.08
N ARG A 395 -6.61 18.83 -1.83
CA ARG A 395 -5.30 19.44 -2.02
C ARG A 395 -5.43 20.94 -2.23
N TYR A 396 -4.41 21.69 -1.90
CA TYR A 396 -4.38 23.12 -2.20
C TYR A 396 -3.88 23.35 -3.61
N LYS A 397 -4.57 24.20 -4.35
CA LYS A 397 -4.21 24.62 -5.70
C LYS A 397 -2.81 25.23 -5.72
N ASP A 398 -2.01 24.89 -6.73
CA ASP A 398 -0.63 25.36 -6.94
C ASP A 398 0.35 24.95 -5.82
N SER A 399 -0.07 24.14 -4.86
CA SER A 399 0.83 23.55 -3.85
C SER A 399 1.74 22.48 -4.47
N VAL A 400 2.73 22.04 -3.71
CA VAL A 400 3.57 20.91 -4.11
C VAL A 400 2.74 19.65 -4.35
N GLU A 401 1.74 19.38 -3.51
CA GLU A 401 0.81 18.24 -3.68
C GLU A 401 0.05 18.34 -5.01
N ASP A 402 -0.39 19.54 -5.38
CA ASP A 402 -1.16 19.77 -6.62
C ASP A 402 -0.28 19.58 -7.85
N LYS A 403 0.92 20.17 -7.86
CA LYS A 403 1.90 20.00 -8.94
C LYS A 403 2.28 18.54 -9.15
N VAL A 404 2.50 17.83 -8.05
CA VAL A 404 2.81 16.41 -8.04
C VAL A 404 1.62 15.61 -8.59
N HIS A 405 0.42 15.88 -8.12
CA HIS A 405 -0.79 15.20 -8.58
C HIS A 405 -1.02 15.44 -10.09
N GLU A 406 -0.87 16.68 -10.58
CA GLU A 406 -1.02 17.01 -12.00
C GLU A 406 0.04 16.33 -12.87
N ALA A 407 1.30 16.34 -12.44
CA ALA A 407 2.39 15.71 -13.18
C ALA A 407 2.23 14.20 -13.35
N LEU A 408 1.60 13.55 -12.38
CA LEU A 408 1.55 12.09 -12.30
C LEU A 408 0.16 11.49 -12.52
N ALA A 409 -0.93 12.28 -12.44
CA ALA A 409 -2.29 11.74 -12.59
C ALA A 409 -2.49 10.98 -13.93
N GLY A 410 -1.90 11.46 -15.03
CA GLY A 410 -1.92 10.76 -16.31
C GLY A 410 -1.04 9.51 -16.38
N ARG A 411 0.06 9.49 -15.65
CA ARG A 411 1.06 8.41 -15.69
C ARG A 411 0.83 7.35 -14.63
N LEU A 412 0.20 7.70 -13.50
CA LEU A 412 -0.13 6.74 -12.44
C LEU A 412 -1.04 5.63 -12.93
N GLU A 413 -1.99 5.95 -13.81
CA GLU A 413 -2.85 4.94 -14.44
C GLU A 413 -2.07 4.00 -15.37
N GLU A 414 -1.09 4.52 -16.09
CA GLU A 414 -0.21 3.73 -16.96
C GLU A 414 0.76 2.89 -16.14
N ILE A 415 1.37 3.46 -15.10
CA ILE A 415 2.26 2.76 -14.17
C ILE A 415 1.49 1.66 -13.43
N PHE A 416 0.28 1.95 -12.94
CA PHE A 416 -0.56 0.95 -12.29
C PHE A 416 -0.99 -0.17 -13.26
N LYS A 417 -1.30 0.16 -14.50
CA LYS A 417 -1.60 -0.83 -15.55
C LYS A 417 -0.37 -1.68 -15.88
N MET A 418 0.83 -1.09 -15.89
CA MET A 418 2.08 -1.79 -16.20
C MET A 418 2.58 -2.67 -15.05
N PHE A 419 2.54 -2.18 -13.82
CA PHE A 419 3.16 -2.85 -12.67
C PHE A 419 2.17 -3.56 -11.75
N GLY A 420 0.84 -3.33 -11.91
CA GLY A 420 -0.18 -3.84 -10.99
C GLY A 420 -0.07 -3.28 -9.57
N GLN A 421 1.03 -2.63 -9.25
CA GLN A 421 1.35 -1.86 -8.04
C GLN A 421 2.31 -0.73 -8.43
N ILE A 422 2.43 0.27 -7.58
CA ILE A 422 3.32 1.40 -7.84
C ILE A 422 4.61 1.14 -7.06
N PRO A 423 5.79 1.14 -7.71
CA PRO A 423 7.07 0.88 -7.04
C PRO A 423 7.43 1.96 -6.01
N ASP A 424 8.06 1.57 -4.90
CA ASP A 424 8.51 2.50 -3.84
C ASP A 424 9.58 3.49 -4.33
N VAL A 425 10.31 3.16 -5.38
CA VAL A 425 11.30 4.05 -6.06
C VAL A 425 10.69 5.39 -6.51
N LEU A 426 9.36 5.50 -6.58
CA LEU A 426 8.69 6.76 -6.91
C LEU A 426 8.79 7.81 -5.81
N GLU A 427 9.16 7.49 -4.58
CA GLU A 427 9.32 8.51 -3.52
C GLU A 427 10.40 9.53 -3.88
N ASP A 428 11.52 9.11 -4.46
CA ASP A 428 12.59 10.00 -4.92
C ASP A 428 12.14 10.90 -6.07
N VAL A 429 11.36 10.37 -7.00
CA VAL A 429 10.77 11.12 -8.12
C VAL A 429 9.86 12.25 -7.63
N TRP A 430 9.10 12.01 -6.55
CA TRP A 430 8.24 13.04 -5.95
C TRP A 430 9.01 14.22 -5.38
N VAL A 431 10.15 13.94 -4.75
CA VAL A 431 11.02 14.99 -4.23
C VAL A 431 11.51 15.89 -5.37
N GLU A 432 11.87 15.32 -6.50
CA GLU A 432 12.35 16.06 -7.67
C GLU A 432 11.25 16.92 -8.30
N VAL A 433 10.05 16.38 -8.47
CA VAL A 433 8.88 17.16 -8.93
C VAL A 433 8.58 18.31 -7.95
N ALA A 434 8.64 18.04 -6.65
CA ALA A 434 8.40 19.04 -5.62
C ALA A 434 9.45 20.16 -5.62
N LEU A 435 10.68 19.86 -6.02
CA LEU A 435 11.78 20.83 -6.14
C LEU A 435 11.77 21.59 -7.48
N GLY A 436 10.85 21.24 -8.38
CA GLY A 436 10.71 21.87 -9.68
C GLY A 436 11.58 21.26 -10.79
N ASP A 437 12.20 20.13 -10.53
CA ASP A 437 13.01 19.39 -11.51
C ASP A 437 12.17 18.31 -12.21
N VAL A 438 11.17 18.76 -12.96
CA VAL A 438 10.22 17.88 -13.65
C VAL A 438 10.92 17.05 -14.73
N GLU A 439 11.97 17.60 -15.39
CA GLU A 439 12.71 16.91 -16.45
C GLU A 439 13.49 15.72 -15.89
N GLU A 440 14.14 15.87 -14.72
CA GLU A 440 14.85 14.77 -14.04
C GLU A 440 13.87 13.72 -13.52
N ALA A 441 12.75 14.13 -12.96
CA ALA A 441 11.67 13.24 -12.56
C ALA A 441 11.13 12.42 -13.76
N GLU A 442 10.94 13.07 -14.91
CA GLU A 442 10.51 12.40 -16.15
C GLU A 442 11.54 11.41 -16.68
N ARG A 443 12.83 11.77 -16.59
CA ARG A 443 13.93 10.89 -16.99
C ARG A 443 13.96 9.63 -16.12
N ARG A 444 13.89 9.76 -14.81
CA ARG A 444 13.87 8.61 -13.88
C ARG A 444 12.64 7.72 -14.06
N LEU A 445 11.48 8.32 -14.29
CA LEU A 445 10.26 7.55 -14.63
C LEU A 445 10.42 6.77 -15.95
N GLY A 446 11.15 7.32 -16.93
CA GLY A 446 11.44 6.65 -18.19
C GLY A 446 12.48 5.52 -18.07
N GLU A 447 13.32 5.55 -17.04
CA GLU A 447 14.33 4.51 -16.76
C GLU A 447 13.77 3.32 -15.97
N LEU A 448 12.56 3.44 -15.38
CA LEU A 448 11.90 2.31 -14.73
C LEU A 448 11.58 1.24 -15.76
N ALA A 449 12.02 0.02 -15.50
CA ALA A 449 11.72 -1.12 -16.36
C ALA A 449 10.18 -1.26 -16.53
N PRO A 450 9.68 -1.47 -17.75
CA PRO A 450 8.26 -1.35 -18.06
C PRO A 450 7.36 -2.35 -17.31
N VAL A 451 7.88 -3.46 -16.83
CA VAL A 451 7.13 -4.42 -15.98
C VAL A 451 8.12 -5.18 -15.11
N HIS A 452 7.81 -5.32 -13.81
CA HIS A 452 8.58 -6.23 -12.98
C HIS A 452 8.37 -7.67 -13.49
N PRO A 453 9.42 -8.43 -13.81
CA PRO A 453 9.29 -9.77 -14.42
C PRO A 453 8.38 -10.72 -13.62
N PHE A 454 8.30 -10.53 -12.31
CA PHE A 454 7.40 -11.27 -11.43
C PHE A 454 5.93 -10.95 -11.75
N ASP A 455 5.57 -9.68 -11.90
CA ASP A 455 4.17 -9.27 -12.17
C ASP A 455 3.75 -9.66 -13.59
N GLU A 456 4.64 -9.62 -14.57
CA GLU A 456 4.37 -10.12 -15.92
C GLU A 456 4.07 -11.62 -15.91
N ARG A 457 4.86 -12.40 -15.18
CA ARG A 457 4.73 -13.86 -15.13
C ARG A 457 3.60 -14.33 -14.21
N TYR A 458 3.40 -13.67 -13.08
CA TYR A 458 2.47 -14.09 -12.01
C TYR A 458 1.20 -13.26 -11.92
N GLY A 459 1.14 -12.11 -12.60
CA GLY A 459 -0.05 -11.28 -12.70
C GLY A 459 -0.99 -11.69 -13.83
N GLN A 460 -0.54 -12.50 -14.79
CA GLN A 460 -1.38 -13.04 -15.85
C GLN A 460 -2.23 -14.16 -15.28
N MET A 461 -3.53 -14.04 -15.46
CA MET A 461 -4.45 -15.12 -15.11
C MET A 461 -4.31 -16.25 -16.13
N ALA A 462 -4.11 -17.47 -15.65
CA ALA A 462 -4.27 -18.63 -16.50
C ALA A 462 -5.69 -18.64 -17.09
N PRO A 463 -5.85 -18.87 -18.40
CA PRO A 463 -7.18 -19.04 -18.94
C PRO A 463 -7.88 -20.21 -18.23
N THR A 464 -9.11 -20.05 -17.99
CA THR A 464 -10.21 -20.73 -17.32
C THR A 464 -10.24 -22.29 -17.20
N GLU A 465 -9.19 -23.03 -17.48
CA GLU A 465 -9.23 -24.50 -17.48
C GLU A 465 -9.09 -25.20 -16.11
N GLY A 466 -8.90 -24.47 -15.03
CA GLY A 466 -8.77 -25.05 -13.67
C GLY A 466 -9.77 -24.53 -12.66
N TRP A 467 -10.85 -23.91 -13.11
CA TRP A 467 -11.76 -23.20 -12.21
C TRP A 467 -12.74 -24.13 -11.49
N ASP A 468 -13.14 -25.22 -12.14
CA ASP A 468 -14.02 -26.22 -11.54
C ASP A 468 -13.33 -26.92 -10.36
N GLU A 469 -12.03 -27.18 -10.46
CA GLU A 469 -11.22 -27.74 -9.36
C GLU A 469 -11.04 -26.73 -8.19
N CYS A 470 -10.97 -25.43 -8.49
CA CYS A 470 -10.96 -24.40 -7.47
C CYS A 470 -12.32 -24.16 -6.82
N ALA A 471 -13.42 -24.38 -7.54
CA ALA A 471 -14.77 -24.34 -7.00
C ALA A 471 -14.97 -25.46 -5.96
N GLU A 472 -14.47 -26.66 -6.21
CA GLU A 472 -14.48 -27.75 -5.22
C GLU A 472 -13.70 -27.44 -3.95
N VAL A 473 -12.58 -26.68 -4.02
CA VAL A 473 -11.83 -26.24 -2.85
C VAL A 473 -12.53 -25.12 -2.09
N VAL A 474 -13.27 -24.25 -2.78
CA VAL A 474 -14.05 -23.15 -2.15
C VAL A 474 -15.39 -23.63 -1.62
N ASP A 475 -16.01 -24.60 -2.27
CA ASP A 475 -17.33 -25.15 -1.91
C ASP A 475 -17.28 -26.20 -0.79
N SER A 476 -16.14 -26.44 -0.21
CA SER A 476 -16.04 -27.33 0.95
C SER A 476 -16.54 -26.66 2.25
N ARG A 477 -17.85 -26.40 2.32
CA ARG A 477 -18.55 -26.16 3.59
C ARG A 477 -18.23 -27.26 4.62
N GLU A 478 -18.01 -28.49 4.16
CA GLU A 478 -17.52 -29.59 4.96
C GLU A 478 -16.12 -29.34 5.58
N ARG A 479 -15.18 -28.75 4.83
CA ARG A 479 -13.85 -28.40 5.37
C ARG A 479 -13.90 -27.23 6.37
N LEU A 480 -14.80 -26.27 6.15
CA LEU A 480 -15.05 -25.21 7.13
C LEU A 480 -15.63 -25.76 8.45
N ASP A 481 -16.46 -26.77 8.38
CA ASP A 481 -17.01 -27.45 9.56
C ASP A 481 -15.97 -28.33 10.25
N VAL A 482 -15.07 -28.98 9.51
CA VAL A 482 -13.94 -29.72 10.07
C VAL A 482 -12.94 -28.77 10.75
N LEU A 483 -12.60 -27.63 10.13
CA LEU A 483 -11.76 -26.60 10.74
C LEU A 483 -12.43 -26.00 11.98
N ARG A 484 -13.73 -25.73 11.97
CA ARG A 484 -14.48 -25.23 13.13
C ARG A 484 -14.54 -26.24 14.26
N LYS A 485 -14.58 -27.54 13.98
CA LYS A 485 -14.56 -28.61 14.99
C LYS A 485 -13.16 -28.81 15.58
N GLY A 486 -12.10 -28.66 14.78
CA GLY A 486 -10.71 -28.75 15.24
C GLY A 486 -10.24 -27.61 16.16
N TRP A 487 -10.94 -26.45 16.14
CA TRP A 487 -10.62 -25.29 17.01
C TRP A 487 -11.41 -25.28 18.34
N ARG A 488 -12.14 -26.33 18.64
CA ARG A 488 -12.90 -26.50 19.89
C ARG A 488 -12.36 -27.64 20.76
N GLY A 489 -11.14 -28.11 20.48
CA GLY A 489 -10.41 -29.09 21.28
C GLY A 489 -9.34 -28.45 22.15
#